data_4ddf0ba726965b5a3bfaf7fa21ed8755
#
_entry.id   4ddf0ba726965b5a3bfaf7fa21ed8755
#
_cell.length_a   1.000
_cell.length_b   1.000
_cell.length_c   1.000
_cell.angle_alpha   90.00
_cell.angle_beta   90.00
_cell.angle_gamma   90.00
#
_symmetry.space_group_name_H-M   'P 1'
#
loop_
_entity.id
_entity.type
_entity.pdbx_description
1 polymer ?
#
loop_
_entity_poly.entity_id
_entity_poly.type
_entity_poly.pdbx_seq_one_letter_code
_entity_poly.pdbx_strand_id
1 'polypeptide(L)'
;MVIDFRIRPPYKGFMNLGIVRNWQSVPDDPRKMRPTGFERLPVPSMEHASVDMLVDEMKAAGITKGVLHGRHTGNARYGDVSNAEVNELLLRYPGLFVALAGISPNAPDALEEIEHCVRDWGFKGVALDPGWCSPAMYATDPKIEPILDLCQQLGVFVSITMSAYGGPDLSYCDPTPLVPMLRKFPKVNVVIPHGCWPKVQEAVGVALLCPNLYLAPDCYFFLRNIPMRHEYANAANSFLKYRFLFSTSYPIRGFAQAIEDWKNAGLEPESLQRSLYDNAAELLGISG
;
A
#
# COMPACT_ATOMS: atom_id res chain seq x y z
N MET A 1 8.79 8.63 15.78
CA MET A 1 7.96 9.06 14.62
C MET A 1 7.63 7.84 13.79
N VAL A 2 6.45 7.81 13.17
CA VAL A 2 6.01 6.69 12.32
C VAL A 2 5.38 7.26 11.05
N ILE A 3 5.68 6.68 9.90
CA ILE A 3 4.99 6.91 8.63
C ILE A 3 4.21 5.64 8.29
N ASP A 4 2.89 5.74 8.18
CA ASP A 4 2.05 4.62 7.72
C ASP A 4 1.88 4.70 6.20
N PHE A 5 2.43 3.72 5.51
CA PHE A 5 2.50 3.75 4.05
C PHE A 5 1.18 3.39 3.35
N ARG A 6 0.12 3.00 4.09
CA ARG A 6 -1.19 2.71 3.49
C ARG A 6 -2.36 2.90 4.44
N ILE A 7 -3.01 4.05 4.33
CA ILE A 7 -4.22 4.39 5.10
C ILE A 7 -5.41 4.56 4.15
N ARG A 8 -6.58 4.10 4.58
CA ARG A 8 -7.88 4.33 3.92
C ARG A 8 -8.79 5.08 4.89
N PRO A 9 -8.81 6.43 4.84
CA PRO A 9 -9.63 7.24 5.75
C PRO A 9 -11.13 6.96 5.59
N PRO A 10 -11.93 7.17 6.63
CA PRO A 10 -13.39 7.11 6.52
C PRO A 10 -13.95 8.35 5.81
N TYR A 11 -13.71 8.43 4.50
CA TYR A 11 -14.03 9.59 3.68
C TYR A 11 -14.49 9.17 2.27
N LYS A 12 -15.63 9.67 1.83
CA LYS A 12 -16.15 9.55 0.46
C LYS A 12 -15.87 8.18 -0.20
N GLY A 13 -15.20 8.16 -1.35
CA GLY A 13 -14.88 6.97 -2.12
C GLY A 13 -14.13 5.88 -1.34
N PHE A 14 -13.33 6.24 -0.33
CA PHE A 14 -12.68 5.25 0.53
C PHE A 14 -13.68 4.34 1.25
N MET A 15 -14.85 4.86 1.65
CA MET A 15 -15.90 4.07 2.30
C MET A 15 -16.54 3.04 1.35
N ASN A 16 -16.41 3.26 0.03
CA ASN A 16 -16.94 2.37 -1.01
C ASN A 16 -15.94 1.30 -1.44
N LEU A 17 -14.71 1.30 -0.92
CA LEU A 17 -13.73 0.28 -1.24
C LEU A 17 -14.19 -1.11 -0.75
N GLY A 18 -14.01 -2.13 -1.58
CA GLY A 18 -14.41 -3.50 -1.27
C GLY A 18 -13.84 -4.02 0.05
N ILE A 19 -12.59 -3.64 0.38
CA ILE A 19 -11.97 -4.00 1.66
C ILE A 19 -12.70 -3.35 2.85
N VAL A 20 -13.14 -2.10 2.73
CA VAL A 20 -13.84 -1.38 3.80
C VAL A 20 -15.24 -1.95 3.98
N ARG A 21 -16.01 -2.13 2.89
CA ARG A 21 -17.33 -2.78 2.94
C ARG A 21 -17.25 -4.18 3.56
N ASN A 22 -16.26 -4.97 3.16
CA ASN A 22 -16.03 -6.30 3.73
C ASN A 22 -15.58 -6.24 5.19
N TRP A 23 -14.86 -5.19 5.60
CA TRP A 23 -14.47 -4.99 6.98
C TRP A 23 -15.69 -4.69 7.87
N GLN A 24 -16.65 -3.93 7.36
CA GLN A 24 -17.90 -3.61 8.07
C GLN A 24 -18.89 -4.78 8.14
N SER A 25 -18.79 -5.76 7.23
CA SER A 25 -19.66 -6.92 7.21
C SER A 25 -19.12 -8.06 8.06
N VAL A 26 -19.98 -8.68 8.90
CA VAL A 26 -19.68 -9.90 9.65
C VAL A 26 -20.40 -11.05 8.96
N PRO A 27 -19.72 -12.11 8.49
CA PRO A 27 -20.38 -13.28 7.93
C PRO A 27 -21.19 -14.02 9.00
N ASP A 28 -22.40 -14.43 8.65
CA ASP A 28 -23.27 -15.23 9.53
C ASP A 28 -22.72 -16.67 9.75
N ASP A 29 -21.94 -17.17 8.79
CA ASP A 29 -21.34 -18.51 8.83
C ASP A 29 -19.87 -18.41 9.24
N PRO A 30 -19.48 -18.96 10.41
CA PRO A 30 -18.09 -18.96 10.86
C PRO A 30 -17.08 -19.58 9.87
N ARG A 31 -17.53 -20.51 9.03
CA ARG A 31 -16.68 -21.16 8.00
C ARG A 31 -16.35 -20.22 6.84
N LYS A 32 -17.12 -19.15 6.68
CA LYS A 32 -16.88 -18.07 5.71
C LYS A 32 -16.14 -16.89 6.33
N MET A 33 -15.81 -16.97 7.61
CA MET A 33 -14.97 -15.97 8.26
C MET A 33 -13.61 -15.89 7.55
N ARG A 34 -13.06 -14.71 7.58
CA ARG A 34 -11.71 -14.47 7.07
C ARG A 34 -10.70 -15.34 7.77
N PRO A 35 -9.57 -15.61 7.11
CA PRO A 35 -8.49 -16.37 7.72
C PRO A 35 -8.20 -15.88 9.14
N THR A 36 -7.92 -16.80 10.03
CA THR A 36 -7.48 -16.49 11.39
C THR A 36 -6.28 -15.54 11.35
N GLY A 37 -6.25 -14.57 12.23
CA GLY A 37 -5.28 -13.48 12.20
C GLY A 37 -5.86 -12.17 11.67
N PHE A 38 -6.97 -12.22 10.97
CA PHE A 38 -7.77 -11.04 10.60
C PHE A 38 -8.90 -10.81 11.62
N GLU A 39 -8.61 -11.01 12.89
CA GLU A 39 -9.55 -10.66 13.95
C GLU A 39 -9.93 -9.18 13.81
N ARG A 40 -11.23 -8.95 13.76
CA ARG A 40 -11.77 -7.60 13.67
C ARG A 40 -11.77 -6.97 15.05
N LEU A 41 -10.95 -5.97 15.22
CA LEU A 41 -10.98 -5.12 16.40
C LEU A 41 -11.73 -3.83 16.10
N PRO A 42 -12.36 -3.20 17.11
CA PRO A 42 -13.00 -1.90 16.96
C PRO A 42 -12.03 -0.85 16.41
N VAL A 43 -12.52 -0.03 15.48
CA VAL A 43 -11.79 1.10 14.89
C VAL A 43 -12.73 2.30 14.93
N PRO A 44 -12.69 3.11 16.01
CA PRO A 44 -13.69 4.13 16.29
C PRO A 44 -13.90 5.12 15.17
N SER A 45 -12.84 5.61 14.52
CA SER A 45 -12.96 6.55 13.41
C SER A 45 -13.73 5.96 12.21
N MET A 46 -13.62 4.64 11.96
CA MET A 46 -14.39 3.96 10.93
C MET A 46 -15.84 3.73 11.34
N GLU A 47 -16.08 3.42 12.60
CA GLU A 47 -17.43 3.20 13.15
C GLU A 47 -18.24 4.49 13.13
N HIS A 48 -17.59 5.61 13.40
CA HIS A 48 -18.20 6.94 13.38
C HIS A 48 -18.05 7.71 12.07
N ALA A 49 -17.44 7.09 11.05
CA ALA A 49 -17.13 7.69 9.75
C ALA A 49 -16.48 9.10 9.88
N SER A 50 -15.50 9.24 10.79
CA SER A 50 -14.91 10.52 11.16
C SER A 50 -13.42 10.59 10.85
N VAL A 51 -13.03 11.47 9.92
CA VAL A 51 -11.61 11.73 9.61
C VAL A 51 -10.93 12.47 10.77
N ASP A 52 -11.63 13.34 11.49
CA ASP A 52 -11.04 14.04 12.63
C ASP A 52 -10.66 13.05 13.75
N MET A 53 -11.51 12.04 14.01
CA MET A 53 -11.15 10.93 14.92
C MET A 53 -9.96 10.11 14.40
N LEU A 54 -9.88 9.84 13.10
CA LEU A 54 -8.72 9.18 12.50
C LEU A 54 -7.44 9.97 12.78
N VAL A 55 -7.48 11.29 12.62
CA VAL A 55 -6.33 12.17 12.89
C VAL A 55 -5.92 12.11 14.35
N ASP A 56 -6.87 12.05 15.28
CA ASP A 56 -6.60 11.92 16.71
C ASP A 56 -6.02 10.52 17.04
N GLU A 57 -6.54 9.46 16.43
CA GLU A 57 -5.98 8.10 16.53
C GLU A 57 -4.54 8.04 15.98
N MET A 58 -4.24 8.69 14.85
CA MET A 58 -2.89 8.79 14.29
C MET A 58 -1.94 9.49 15.26
N LYS A 59 -2.33 10.65 15.79
CA LYS A 59 -1.53 11.42 16.76
C LYS A 59 -1.24 10.60 18.02
N ALA A 60 -2.28 9.97 18.58
CA ALA A 60 -2.16 9.14 19.77
C ALA A 60 -1.20 7.95 19.58
N ALA A 61 -1.14 7.39 18.37
CA ALA A 61 -0.24 6.31 18.00
C ALA A 61 1.18 6.77 17.59
N GLY A 62 1.44 8.08 17.52
CA GLY A 62 2.72 8.63 17.08
C GLY A 62 2.97 8.58 15.59
N ILE A 63 1.89 8.43 14.78
CA ILE A 63 1.97 8.51 13.32
C ILE A 63 2.03 9.98 12.91
N THR A 64 3.12 10.35 12.26
CA THR A 64 3.37 11.72 11.82
C THR A 64 2.94 11.97 10.38
N LYS A 65 2.88 10.92 9.56
CA LYS A 65 2.43 10.95 8.18
C LYS A 65 1.63 9.70 7.83
N GLY A 66 0.59 9.86 7.02
CA GLY A 66 -0.17 8.77 6.42
C GLY A 66 -0.16 8.87 4.90
N VAL A 67 0.11 7.75 4.21
CA VAL A 67 0.09 7.71 2.74
C VAL A 67 -1.27 7.24 2.26
N LEU A 68 -1.94 8.10 1.49
CA LEU A 68 -3.23 7.85 0.87
C LEU A 68 -3.04 7.36 -0.55
N HIS A 69 -3.64 6.24 -0.88
CA HIS A 69 -3.63 5.70 -2.24
C HIS A 69 -4.99 6.00 -2.89
N GLY A 70 -5.01 6.81 -3.95
CA GLY A 70 -6.13 6.85 -4.86
C GLY A 70 -6.36 5.48 -5.49
N ARG A 71 -7.50 5.28 -6.10
CA ARG A 71 -7.81 4.04 -6.80
C ARG A 71 -8.70 4.30 -7.99
N HIS A 72 -8.28 3.80 -9.15
CA HIS A 72 -9.08 3.81 -10.35
C HIS A 72 -8.99 2.44 -11.03
N THR A 73 -9.98 1.59 -10.79
CA THR A 73 -10.05 0.23 -11.36
C THR A 73 -11.13 0.07 -12.42
N GLY A 74 -12.14 0.93 -12.40
CA GLY A 74 -13.34 0.79 -13.21
C GLY A 74 -14.16 -0.46 -12.83
N ASN A 75 -13.98 -0.99 -11.62
CA ASN A 75 -14.61 -2.22 -11.16
C ASN A 75 -15.36 -2.00 -9.83
N ALA A 76 -16.68 -1.94 -9.91
CA ALA A 76 -17.55 -1.67 -8.77
C ALA A 76 -17.38 -2.66 -7.60
N ARG A 77 -16.88 -3.87 -7.85
CA ARG A 77 -16.58 -4.85 -6.80
C ARG A 77 -15.50 -4.34 -5.84
N TYR A 78 -14.49 -3.69 -6.36
CA TYR A 78 -13.35 -3.20 -5.57
C TYR A 78 -13.50 -1.75 -5.15
N GLY A 79 -14.32 -0.97 -5.88
CA GLY A 79 -14.56 0.44 -5.65
C GLY A 79 -13.40 1.31 -6.12
N ASP A 80 -13.70 2.59 -6.35
CA ASP A 80 -12.73 3.60 -6.76
C ASP A 80 -12.69 4.76 -5.77
N VAL A 81 -11.56 5.46 -5.72
CA VAL A 81 -11.32 6.68 -4.95
C VAL A 81 -10.69 7.67 -5.92
N SER A 82 -11.39 8.74 -6.24
CA SER A 82 -10.88 9.74 -7.16
C SER A 82 -9.67 10.49 -6.58
N ASN A 83 -8.76 10.91 -7.44
CA ASN A 83 -7.61 11.71 -7.02
C ASN A 83 -8.02 13.07 -6.46
N ALA A 84 -9.13 13.63 -6.91
CA ALA A 84 -9.72 14.85 -6.35
C ALA A 84 -10.13 14.67 -4.88
N GLU A 85 -10.79 13.55 -4.52
CA GLU A 85 -11.15 13.24 -3.13
C GLU A 85 -9.92 13.03 -2.24
N VAL A 86 -8.84 12.47 -2.79
CA VAL A 86 -7.56 12.37 -2.07
C VAL A 86 -6.95 13.75 -1.86
N ASN A 87 -6.96 14.62 -2.89
CA ASN A 87 -6.45 15.98 -2.80
C ASN A 87 -7.22 16.84 -1.78
N GLU A 88 -8.54 16.69 -1.68
CA GLU A 88 -9.33 17.37 -0.64
C GLU A 88 -8.81 17.06 0.77
N LEU A 89 -8.38 15.82 1.04
CA LEU A 89 -7.80 15.45 2.34
C LEU A 89 -6.43 16.09 2.58
N LEU A 90 -5.60 16.22 1.53
CA LEU A 90 -4.32 16.95 1.65
C LEU A 90 -4.53 18.40 2.00
N LEU A 91 -5.51 19.05 1.36
CA LEU A 91 -5.86 20.45 1.61
C LEU A 91 -6.49 20.66 2.99
N ARG A 92 -7.32 19.71 3.44
CA ARG A 92 -7.98 19.78 4.75
C ARG A 92 -7.03 19.54 5.93
N TYR A 93 -6.01 18.69 5.74
CA TYR A 93 -5.04 18.31 6.78
C TYR A 93 -3.61 18.52 6.28
N PRO A 94 -3.19 19.79 6.08
CA PRO A 94 -1.90 20.09 5.47
C PRO A 94 -0.74 19.49 6.27
N GLY A 95 0.15 18.83 5.55
CA GLY A 95 1.34 18.23 6.14
C GLY A 95 1.11 16.89 6.86
N LEU A 96 -0.12 16.41 7.02
CA LEU A 96 -0.40 15.12 7.67
C LEU A 96 -0.40 13.96 6.67
N PHE A 97 -0.98 14.17 5.50
CA PHE A 97 -1.10 13.13 4.47
C PHE A 97 -0.13 13.36 3.32
N VAL A 98 0.24 12.26 2.68
CA VAL A 98 0.93 12.19 1.39
C VAL A 98 0.06 11.38 0.45
N ALA A 99 -0.04 11.76 -0.81
CA ALA A 99 -0.93 11.10 -1.77
C ALA A 99 -0.18 10.39 -2.89
N LEU A 100 -0.76 9.27 -3.35
CA LEU A 100 -0.44 8.58 -4.58
C LEU A 100 -1.64 8.65 -5.52
N ALA A 101 -1.40 9.01 -6.79
CA ALA A 101 -2.44 9.05 -7.80
C ALA A 101 -2.96 7.65 -8.12
N GLY A 102 -4.24 7.40 -7.89
CA GLY A 102 -4.90 6.16 -8.31
C GLY A 102 -5.12 6.16 -9.81
N ILE A 103 -4.47 5.27 -10.54
CA ILE A 103 -4.48 5.25 -12.00
C ILE A 103 -4.94 3.89 -12.52
N SER A 104 -5.83 3.92 -13.50
CA SER A 104 -6.15 2.72 -14.30
C SER A 104 -5.28 2.73 -15.56
N PRO A 105 -4.44 1.69 -15.79
CA PRO A 105 -3.72 1.58 -17.06
C PRO A 105 -4.63 1.42 -18.29
N ASN A 106 -5.94 1.18 -18.09
CA ASN A 106 -6.93 1.14 -19.14
C ASN A 106 -7.54 2.52 -19.47
N ALA A 107 -7.31 3.53 -18.64
CA ALA A 107 -7.86 4.86 -18.90
C ALA A 107 -7.09 5.55 -20.04
N PRO A 108 -7.78 6.17 -20.99
CA PRO A 108 -7.13 6.83 -22.14
C PRO A 108 -6.32 8.06 -21.72
N ASP A 109 -6.67 8.69 -20.61
CA ASP A 109 -6.07 9.89 -20.02
C ASP A 109 -5.10 9.59 -18.86
N ALA A 110 -4.69 8.32 -18.70
CA ALA A 110 -3.88 7.87 -17.56
C ALA A 110 -2.60 8.72 -17.36
N LEU A 111 -1.90 9.06 -18.43
CA LEU A 111 -0.64 9.81 -18.35
C LEU A 111 -0.89 11.28 -18.00
N GLU A 112 -1.92 11.89 -18.57
CA GLU A 112 -2.33 13.28 -18.29
C GLU A 112 -2.76 13.43 -16.81
N GLU A 113 -3.53 12.47 -16.30
CA GLU A 113 -3.95 12.45 -14.90
C GLU A 113 -2.75 12.30 -13.95
N ILE A 114 -1.74 11.49 -14.30
CA ILE A 114 -0.49 11.40 -13.53
C ILE A 114 0.22 12.74 -13.49
N GLU A 115 0.42 13.38 -14.64
CA GLU A 115 1.09 14.69 -14.70
C GLU A 115 0.36 15.74 -13.88
N HIS A 116 -0.97 15.81 -13.99
CA HIS A 116 -1.80 16.71 -13.20
C HIS A 116 -1.65 16.45 -11.69
N CYS A 117 -1.80 15.21 -11.23
CA CYS A 117 -1.67 14.87 -9.82
C CYS A 117 -0.27 15.21 -9.26
N VAL A 118 0.79 14.92 -10.03
CA VAL A 118 2.16 15.12 -9.56
C VAL A 118 2.57 16.60 -9.63
N ARG A 119 2.31 17.28 -10.77
CA ARG A 119 2.79 18.64 -10.99
C ARG A 119 1.93 19.68 -10.28
N ASP A 120 0.59 19.53 -10.32
CA ASP A 120 -0.31 20.56 -9.83
C ASP A 120 -0.72 20.31 -8.36
N TRP A 121 -0.89 19.05 -7.95
CA TRP A 121 -1.30 18.69 -6.59
C TRP A 121 -0.16 18.20 -5.70
N GLY A 122 1.03 17.97 -6.25
CA GLY A 122 2.21 17.57 -5.49
C GLY A 122 2.17 16.13 -4.96
N PHE A 123 1.39 15.25 -5.60
CA PHE A 123 1.37 13.83 -5.26
C PHE A 123 2.76 13.22 -5.44
N LYS A 124 3.13 12.27 -4.58
CA LYS A 124 4.49 11.74 -4.48
C LYS A 124 4.71 10.43 -5.24
N GLY A 125 3.67 9.87 -5.83
CA GLY A 125 3.75 8.63 -6.59
C GLY A 125 2.43 8.26 -7.22
N VAL A 126 2.41 7.08 -7.83
CA VAL A 126 1.27 6.50 -8.51
C VAL A 126 0.87 5.19 -7.83
N ALA A 127 -0.41 4.93 -7.68
CA ALA A 127 -0.97 3.68 -7.17
C ALA A 127 -1.69 2.94 -8.29
N LEU A 128 -1.27 1.70 -8.55
CA LEU A 128 -1.84 0.79 -9.53
C LEU A 128 -2.42 -0.43 -8.83
N ASP A 129 -3.63 -0.80 -9.22
CA ASP A 129 -4.32 -2.02 -8.77
C ASP A 129 -4.67 -2.90 -10.00
N PRO A 130 -3.69 -3.39 -10.79
CA PRO A 130 -3.92 -3.95 -12.11
C PRO A 130 -4.83 -5.19 -12.10
N GLY A 131 -4.65 -6.09 -11.14
CA GLY A 131 -5.48 -7.28 -11.02
C GLY A 131 -6.93 -7.01 -10.60
N TRP A 132 -7.23 -5.79 -10.16
CA TRP A 132 -8.59 -5.35 -9.84
C TRP A 132 -9.25 -4.54 -10.97
N CYS A 133 -8.51 -4.18 -12.00
CA CYS A 133 -9.06 -3.50 -13.18
C CYS A 133 -10.12 -4.33 -13.89
N SER A 134 -10.90 -3.69 -14.74
CA SER A 134 -11.84 -4.35 -15.62
C SER A 134 -11.51 -4.01 -17.08
N PRO A 135 -10.99 -4.98 -17.88
CA PRO A 135 -10.56 -6.33 -17.48
C PRO A 135 -9.35 -6.33 -16.53
N ALA A 136 -9.21 -7.42 -15.76
CA ALA A 136 -8.03 -7.62 -14.90
C ALA A 136 -6.77 -7.80 -15.76
N MET A 137 -5.64 -7.24 -15.30
CA MET A 137 -4.36 -7.35 -15.98
C MET A 137 -3.25 -7.74 -14.98
N TYR A 138 -2.19 -8.33 -15.48
CA TYR A 138 -0.99 -8.60 -14.69
C TYR A 138 -0.21 -7.30 -14.42
N ALA A 139 0.57 -7.29 -13.36
CA ALA A 139 1.46 -6.17 -13.02
C ALA A 139 2.55 -5.90 -14.08
N THR A 140 2.70 -6.79 -15.04
CA THR A 140 3.62 -6.71 -16.19
C THR A 140 2.91 -6.44 -17.52
N ASP A 141 1.63 -6.07 -17.49
CA ASP A 141 0.91 -5.71 -18.72
C ASP A 141 1.64 -4.56 -19.44
N PRO A 142 1.81 -4.64 -20.78
CA PRO A 142 2.50 -3.60 -21.55
C PRO A 142 1.94 -2.18 -21.36
N LYS A 143 0.67 -2.03 -21.00
CA LYS A 143 0.05 -0.74 -20.69
C LYS A 143 0.65 -0.03 -19.45
N ILE A 144 1.35 -0.78 -18.59
CA ILE A 144 2.00 -0.22 -17.40
C ILE A 144 3.35 0.43 -17.76
N GLU A 145 4.01 0.00 -18.82
CA GLU A 145 5.32 0.52 -19.20
C GLU A 145 5.33 2.05 -19.47
N PRO A 146 4.38 2.64 -20.21
CA PRO A 146 4.33 4.10 -20.37
C PRO A 146 4.16 4.86 -19.05
N ILE A 147 3.43 4.26 -18.07
CA ILE A 147 3.27 4.84 -16.74
C ILE A 147 4.61 4.84 -15.99
N LEU A 148 5.36 3.73 -16.04
CA LEU A 148 6.69 3.65 -15.43
C LEU A 148 7.67 4.63 -16.06
N ASP A 149 7.63 4.77 -17.39
CA ASP A 149 8.51 5.72 -18.09
C ASP A 149 8.20 7.16 -17.66
N LEU A 150 6.93 7.55 -17.61
CA LEU A 150 6.52 8.87 -17.12
C LEU A 150 6.91 9.08 -15.64
N CYS A 151 6.69 8.09 -14.78
CA CYS A 151 7.10 8.18 -13.37
C CYS A 151 8.61 8.33 -13.22
N GLN A 152 9.41 7.69 -14.08
CA GLN A 152 10.86 7.87 -14.14
C GLN A 152 11.24 9.30 -14.52
N GLN A 153 10.56 9.90 -15.48
CA GLN A 153 10.78 11.29 -15.92
C GLN A 153 10.37 12.29 -14.84
N LEU A 154 9.29 12.02 -14.12
CA LEU A 154 8.78 12.86 -13.02
C LEU A 154 9.56 12.66 -11.71
N GLY A 155 10.38 11.62 -11.60
CA GLY A 155 11.12 11.29 -10.38
C GLY A 155 10.24 10.81 -9.23
N VAL A 156 9.11 10.15 -9.54
CA VAL A 156 8.16 9.61 -8.56
C VAL A 156 8.15 8.09 -8.57
N PHE A 157 7.78 7.46 -7.45
CA PHE A 157 7.69 6.01 -7.35
C PHE A 157 6.30 5.47 -7.75
N VAL A 158 6.22 4.16 -7.96
CA VAL A 158 4.97 3.47 -8.28
C VAL A 158 4.66 2.41 -7.23
N SER A 159 3.45 2.41 -6.72
CA SER A 159 2.91 1.37 -5.83
C SER A 159 2.03 0.43 -6.63
N ILE A 160 2.36 -0.87 -6.69
CA ILE A 160 1.59 -1.87 -7.44
C ILE A 160 1.02 -2.90 -6.47
N THR A 161 -0.30 -2.94 -6.32
CA THR A 161 -0.95 -3.88 -5.40
C THR A 161 -0.86 -5.31 -5.91
N MET A 162 -0.21 -6.18 -5.13
CA MET A 162 -0.08 -7.61 -5.39
C MET A 162 -0.28 -8.42 -4.11
N SER A 163 -1.31 -9.26 -4.09
CA SER A 163 -1.63 -10.14 -2.94
C SER A 163 -2.57 -11.26 -3.37
N ALA A 164 -2.87 -12.18 -2.47
CA ALA A 164 -3.86 -13.24 -2.69
C ALA A 164 -5.24 -12.72 -3.15
N TYR A 165 -5.57 -11.48 -2.79
CA TYR A 165 -6.82 -10.82 -3.21
C TYR A 165 -6.58 -9.78 -4.32
N GLY A 166 -5.37 -9.70 -4.86
CA GLY A 166 -4.94 -8.70 -5.84
C GLY A 166 -5.28 -9.04 -7.29
N GLY A 167 -6.19 -9.99 -7.52
CA GLY A 167 -6.61 -10.39 -8.86
C GLY A 167 -7.55 -11.59 -8.85
N PRO A 168 -7.90 -12.13 -10.03
CA PRO A 168 -8.77 -13.29 -10.17
C PRO A 168 -8.26 -14.58 -9.50
N ASP A 169 -6.94 -14.77 -9.48
CA ASP A 169 -6.28 -15.94 -8.87
C ASP A 169 -4.86 -15.60 -8.38
N LEU A 170 -4.14 -16.58 -7.83
CA LEU A 170 -2.82 -16.40 -7.24
C LEU A 170 -1.70 -16.10 -8.25
N SER A 171 -1.92 -16.22 -9.55
CA SER A 171 -0.92 -15.82 -10.54
C SER A 171 -0.73 -14.30 -10.58
N TYR A 172 -1.75 -13.54 -10.17
CA TYR A 172 -1.71 -12.08 -10.08
C TYR A 172 -0.87 -11.54 -8.92
N CYS A 173 -0.46 -12.39 -7.99
CA CYS A 173 0.47 -12.01 -6.92
C CYS A 173 1.88 -12.58 -7.11
N ASP A 174 2.19 -13.21 -8.24
CA ASP A 174 3.53 -13.71 -8.54
C ASP A 174 4.45 -12.55 -8.98
N PRO A 175 5.48 -12.21 -8.19
CA PRO A 175 6.39 -11.11 -8.52
C PRO A 175 7.49 -11.51 -9.51
N THR A 176 7.68 -12.81 -9.79
CA THR A 176 8.77 -13.29 -10.64
C THR A 176 8.81 -12.62 -12.02
N PRO A 177 7.68 -12.42 -12.72
CA PRO A 177 7.65 -11.74 -14.00
C PRO A 177 8.02 -10.23 -13.94
N LEU A 178 8.08 -9.62 -12.75
CA LEU A 178 8.48 -8.21 -12.62
C LEU A 178 9.96 -7.96 -12.90
N VAL A 179 10.83 -8.96 -12.78
CA VAL A 179 12.29 -8.79 -12.88
C VAL A 179 12.74 -8.08 -14.17
N PRO A 180 12.28 -8.45 -15.37
CA PRO A 180 12.64 -7.74 -16.61
C PRO A 180 12.15 -6.28 -16.60
N MET A 181 10.94 -6.02 -16.13
CA MET A 181 10.35 -4.68 -16.05
C MET A 181 11.12 -3.79 -15.06
N LEU A 182 11.43 -4.29 -13.86
CA LEU A 182 12.19 -3.54 -12.87
C LEU A 182 13.60 -3.17 -13.36
N ARG A 183 14.23 -4.07 -14.12
CA ARG A 183 15.55 -3.82 -14.75
C ARG A 183 15.46 -2.83 -15.93
N LYS A 184 14.33 -2.81 -16.64
CA LYS A 184 14.07 -1.86 -17.74
C LYS A 184 13.92 -0.43 -17.22
N PHE A 185 13.32 -0.26 -16.02
CA PHE A 185 13.05 1.04 -15.38
C PHE A 185 13.80 1.17 -14.05
N PRO A 186 15.16 1.19 -14.05
CA PRO A 186 15.95 1.11 -12.81
C PRO A 186 15.87 2.36 -11.93
N LYS A 187 15.40 3.49 -12.46
CA LYS A 187 15.27 4.75 -11.70
C LYS A 187 13.89 4.90 -11.06
N VAL A 188 12.93 4.00 -11.36
CA VAL A 188 11.63 4.00 -10.71
C VAL A 188 11.69 3.03 -9.54
N ASN A 189 11.47 3.53 -8.33
CA ASN A 189 11.22 2.67 -7.19
C ASN A 189 9.80 2.11 -7.30
N VAL A 190 9.67 0.79 -7.13
CA VAL A 190 8.38 0.11 -7.13
C VAL A 190 8.11 -0.42 -5.73
N VAL A 191 6.99 -0.04 -5.14
CA VAL A 191 6.53 -0.55 -3.84
C VAL A 191 5.44 -1.57 -4.06
N ILE A 192 5.54 -2.72 -3.40
CA ILE A 192 4.51 -3.75 -3.43
C ILE A 192 3.76 -3.78 -2.09
N PRO A 193 2.57 -3.15 -2.00
CA PRO A 193 1.67 -3.37 -0.87
C PRO A 193 1.26 -4.84 -0.77
N HIS A 194 1.04 -5.31 0.46
CA HIS A 194 0.73 -6.71 0.78
C HIS A 194 1.88 -7.70 0.51
N GLY A 195 3.05 -7.23 0.02
CA GLY A 195 4.27 -8.03 -0.13
C GLY A 195 4.16 -9.26 -1.01
N CYS A 196 3.20 -9.32 -1.93
CA CYS A 196 2.90 -10.49 -2.79
C CYS A 196 2.41 -11.73 -2.02
N TRP A 197 2.00 -11.61 -0.73
CA TRP A 197 1.55 -12.79 -0.01
C TRP A 197 0.46 -13.56 -0.80
N PRO A 198 0.52 -14.91 -0.92
CA PRO A 198 1.39 -15.85 -0.22
C PRO A 198 2.73 -16.19 -0.91
N LYS A 199 3.09 -15.51 -1.99
CA LYS A 199 4.34 -15.69 -2.76
C LYS A 199 5.54 -15.00 -2.08
N VAL A 200 5.75 -15.26 -0.79
CA VAL A 200 6.72 -14.53 0.03
C VAL A 200 8.16 -14.80 -0.39
N GLN A 201 8.52 -16.05 -0.67
CA GLN A 201 9.90 -16.42 -1.07
C GLN A 201 10.26 -15.80 -2.41
N GLU A 202 9.33 -15.82 -3.37
CA GLU A 202 9.50 -15.20 -4.67
C GLU A 202 9.64 -13.67 -4.51
N ALA A 203 8.82 -13.03 -3.65
CA ALA A 203 8.90 -11.60 -3.41
C ALA A 203 10.25 -11.18 -2.82
N VAL A 204 10.73 -11.91 -1.83
CA VAL A 204 12.05 -11.71 -1.22
C VAL A 204 13.16 -11.93 -2.23
N GLY A 205 13.06 -12.98 -3.06
CA GLY A 205 14.03 -13.28 -4.13
C GLY A 205 14.09 -12.17 -5.19
N VAL A 206 12.94 -11.68 -5.66
CA VAL A 206 12.88 -10.58 -6.63
C VAL A 206 13.45 -9.28 -6.02
N ALA A 207 13.15 -9.00 -4.74
CA ALA A 207 13.69 -7.83 -4.05
C ALA A 207 15.22 -7.92 -3.85
N LEU A 208 15.78 -9.12 -3.74
CA LEU A 208 17.23 -9.31 -3.75
C LEU A 208 17.85 -8.99 -5.13
N LEU A 209 17.18 -9.40 -6.21
CA LEU A 209 17.64 -9.21 -7.59
C LEU A 209 17.45 -7.76 -8.12
N CYS A 210 16.48 -7.02 -7.56
CA CYS A 210 16.03 -5.72 -8.05
C CYS A 210 16.10 -4.68 -6.94
N PRO A 211 17.16 -3.85 -6.88
CA PRO A 211 17.38 -2.89 -5.79
C PRO A 211 16.35 -1.75 -5.76
N ASN A 212 15.55 -1.58 -6.80
CA ASN A 212 14.46 -0.61 -6.88
C ASN A 212 13.10 -1.20 -6.45
N LEU A 213 13.06 -2.42 -5.89
CA LEU A 213 11.84 -3.00 -5.33
C LEU A 213 11.79 -2.83 -3.82
N TYR A 214 10.67 -2.26 -3.33
CA TYR A 214 10.32 -2.07 -1.92
C TYR A 214 9.15 -2.98 -1.56
N LEU A 215 9.14 -3.52 -0.36
CA LEU A 215 8.02 -4.31 0.16
C LEU A 215 7.32 -3.59 1.32
N ALA A 216 5.99 -3.52 1.27
CA ALA A 216 5.13 -3.04 2.33
C ALA A 216 4.07 -4.13 2.67
N PRO A 217 4.47 -5.24 3.33
CA PRO A 217 3.63 -6.42 3.47
C PRO A 217 2.44 -6.25 4.41
N ASP A 218 2.37 -5.16 5.17
CA ASP A 218 1.27 -4.76 6.07
C ASP A 218 0.76 -5.91 6.97
N CYS A 219 -0.55 -6.17 6.97
CA CYS A 219 -1.15 -7.20 7.80
C CYS A 219 -0.58 -8.60 7.56
N TYR A 220 -0.04 -8.89 6.39
CA TYR A 220 0.60 -10.17 6.12
C TYR A 220 1.97 -10.34 6.81
N PHE A 221 2.51 -9.29 7.35
CA PHE A 221 3.72 -9.34 8.16
C PHE A 221 3.43 -9.33 9.67
N PHE A 222 2.63 -8.38 10.15
CA PHE A 222 2.47 -8.20 11.58
C PHE A 222 1.44 -9.13 12.24
N LEU A 223 0.47 -9.69 11.50
CA LEU A 223 -0.50 -10.63 12.08
C LEU A 223 0.16 -11.98 12.38
N ARG A 224 0.06 -12.43 13.64
CA ARG A 224 0.84 -13.57 14.17
C ARG A 224 0.59 -14.90 13.48
N ASN A 225 -0.63 -15.12 12.97
CA ASN A 225 -1.04 -16.39 12.38
C ASN A 225 -0.86 -16.44 10.86
N ILE A 226 -0.20 -15.45 10.25
CA ILE A 226 0.07 -15.45 8.82
C ILE A 226 1.27 -16.36 8.54
N PRO A 227 1.11 -17.39 7.70
CA PRO A 227 2.20 -18.25 7.27
C PRO A 227 3.30 -17.45 6.57
N MET A 228 4.56 -17.90 6.72
CA MET A 228 5.75 -17.36 6.02
C MET A 228 6.10 -15.90 6.38
N ARG A 229 5.44 -15.28 7.36
CA ARG A 229 5.73 -13.89 7.75
C ARG A 229 7.17 -13.66 8.22
N HIS A 230 7.83 -14.69 8.77
CA HIS A 230 9.21 -14.63 9.26
C HIS A 230 10.23 -14.40 8.15
N GLU A 231 9.92 -14.80 6.91
CA GLU A 231 10.78 -14.56 5.76
C GLU A 231 10.90 -13.07 5.44
N TYR A 232 9.83 -12.31 5.64
CA TYR A 232 9.93 -10.84 5.55
C TYR A 232 10.85 -10.26 6.61
N ALA A 233 10.77 -10.74 7.87
CA ALA A 233 11.65 -10.28 8.95
C ALA A 233 13.12 -10.58 8.64
N ASN A 234 13.42 -11.81 8.22
CA ASN A 234 14.79 -12.25 7.85
C ASN A 234 15.36 -11.36 6.74
N ALA A 235 14.58 -11.07 5.71
CA ALA A 235 14.99 -10.21 4.61
C ALA A 235 15.16 -8.75 5.06
N ALA A 236 14.24 -8.22 5.89
CA ALA A 236 14.29 -6.87 6.41
C ALA A 236 15.45 -6.65 7.40
N ASN A 237 15.88 -7.69 8.10
CA ASN A 237 17.08 -7.65 8.96
C ASN A 237 18.39 -7.74 8.17
N SER A 238 18.32 -7.93 6.85
CA SER A 238 19.50 -8.08 5.98
C SER A 238 19.43 -7.17 4.76
N PHE A 239 19.26 -7.72 3.56
CA PHE A 239 19.34 -6.98 2.29
C PHE A 239 18.14 -6.08 1.97
N LEU A 240 16.98 -6.28 2.61
CA LEU A 240 15.80 -5.40 2.52
C LEU A 240 15.74 -4.31 3.59
N LYS A 241 16.73 -4.18 4.46
CA LYS A 241 16.75 -3.22 5.58
C LYS A 241 16.33 -1.81 5.18
N TYR A 242 16.75 -1.35 4.03
CA TYR A 242 16.51 0.01 3.50
C TYR A 242 15.28 0.13 2.57
N ARG A 243 14.54 -0.97 2.37
CA ARG A 243 13.45 -1.04 1.39
C ARG A 243 12.22 -1.80 1.92
N PHE A 244 12.09 -1.84 3.24
CA PHE A 244 10.98 -2.46 3.94
C PHE A 244 10.17 -1.38 4.65
N LEU A 245 8.86 -1.30 4.38
CA LEU A 245 8.00 -0.19 4.79
C LEU A 245 6.91 -0.65 5.73
N PHE A 246 6.70 0.10 6.82
CA PHE A 246 5.56 -0.07 7.69
C PHE A 246 4.27 0.38 7.01
N SER A 247 3.23 -0.43 7.10
CA SER A 247 1.87 -0.03 6.76
C SER A 247 0.84 -0.82 7.56
N THR A 248 -0.23 -0.16 7.98
CA THR A 248 -1.32 -0.82 8.71
C THR A 248 -2.31 -1.50 7.80
N SER A 249 -2.37 -1.08 6.54
CA SER A 249 -3.51 -1.37 5.66
C SER A 249 -4.85 -0.98 6.30
N TYR A 250 -4.83 0.13 7.09
CA TYR A 250 -6.00 0.64 7.80
C TYR A 250 -7.26 0.56 6.91
N PRO A 251 -8.42 0.07 7.38
CA PRO A 251 -8.77 -0.18 8.79
C PRO A 251 -8.62 -1.65 9.24
N ILE A 252 -7.76 -2.47 8.64
CA ILE A 252 -7.57 -3.88 9.04
C ILE A 252 -7.12 -3.98 10.51
N ARG A 253 -6.27 -3.03 10.95
CA ARG A 253 -5.89 -2.81 12.35
C ARG A 253 -5.94 -1.34 12.68
N GLY A 254 -6.31 -1.00 13.91
CA GLY A 254 -6.08 0.32 14.49
C GLY A 254 -4.58 0.59 14.65
N PHE A 255 -4.18 1.85 14.56
CA PHE A 255 -2.78 2.25 14.46
C PHE A 255 -1.91 1.76 15.63
N ALA A 256 -2.35 1.99 16.86
CA ALA A 256 -1.57 1.60 18.04
C ALA A 256 -1.32 0.09 18.09
N GLN A 257 -2.35 -0.71 17.81
CA GLN A 257 -2.23 -2.17 17.78
C GLN A 257 -1.33 -2.65 16.65
N ALA A 258 -1.45 -2.06 15.44
CA ALA A 258 -0.60 -2.44 14.32
C ALA A 258 0.88 -2.13 14.58
N ILE A 259 1.19 -0.99 15.19
CA ILE A 259 2.56 -0.62 15.58
C ILE A 259 3.11 -1.61 16.62
N GLU A 260 2.30 -1.99 17.60
CA GLU A 260 2.72 -2.95 18.61
C GLU A 260 2.95 -4.35 18.01
N ASP A 261 2.04 -4.81 17.14
CA ASP A 261 2.18 -6.08 16.43
C ASP A 261 3.44 -6.06 15.52
N TRP A 262 3.74 -4.92 14.87
CA TRP A 262 4.92 -4.74 14.04
C TRP A 262 6.23 -4.81 14.84
N LYS A 263 6.28 -4.14 15.99
CA LYS A 263 7.43 -4.19 16.91
C LYS A 263 7.75 -5.61 17.37
N ASN A 264 6.71 -6.44 17.50
CA ASN A 264 6.84 -7.84 17.94
C ASN A 264 6.97 -8.83 16.77
N ALA A 265 7.19 -8.37 15.53
CA ALA A 265 7.22 -9.22 14.35
C ALA A 265 8.60 -9.81 14.00
N GLY A 266 9.65 -9.56 14.81
CA GLY A 266 10.97 -10.16 14.66
C GLY A 266 12.00 -9.27 13.94
N LEU A 267 11.75 -7.96 13.86
CA LEU A 267 12.73 -7.01 13.34
C LEU A 267 13.79 -6.66 14.39
N GLU A 268 15.04 -6.57 13.97
CA GLU A 268 16.13 -6.01 14.76
C GLU A 268 15.94 -4.49 14.97
N PRO A 269 16.54 -3.89 16.03
CA PRO A 269 16.27 -2.50 16.37
C PRO A 269 16.47 -1.50 15.23
N GLU A 270 17.54 -1.61 14.43
CA GLU A 270 17.79 -0.73 13.29
C GLU A 270 16.75 -0.95 12.18
N SER A 271 16.48 -2.21 11.82
CA SER A 271 15.46 -2.56 10.80
C SER A 271 14.07 -2.08 11.21
N LEU A 272 13.74 -2.19 12.50
CA LEU A 272 12.48 -1.70 13.04
C LEU A 272 12.37 -0.17 12.90
N GLN A 273 13.39 0.58 13.32
CA GLN A 273 13.39 2.05 13.20
C GLN A 273 13.26 2.46 11.73
N ARG A 274 14.08 1.87 10.86
CA ARG A 274 14.05 2.17 9.44
C ARG A 274 12.71 1.86 8.80
N SER A 275 12.11 0.73 9.13
CA SER A 275 10.80 0.33 8.57
C SER A 275 9.66 1.24 9.03
N LEU A 276 9.70 1.70 10.28
CA LEU A 276 8.66 2.57 10.84
C LEU A 276 8.71 4.00 10.30
N TYR A 277 9.89 4.50 9.90
CA TYR A 277 10.03 5.90 9.52
C TYR A 277 11.02 6.13 8.38
N ASP A 278 12.31 5.79 8.55
CA ASP A 278 13.40 6.31 7.73
C ASP A 278 13.26 5.92 6.25
N ASN A 279 12.94 4.66 5.98
CA ASN A 279 12.78 4.18 4.59
C ASN A 279 11.65 4.89 3.84
N ALA A 280 10.53 5.11 4.54
CA ALA A 280 9.40 5.83 3.96
C ALA A 280 9.73 7.32 3.78
N ALA A 281 10.41 7.94 4.75
CA ALA A 281 10.84 9.34 4.66
C ALA A 281 11.78 9.57 3.48
N GLU A 282 12.80 8.70 3.31
CA GLU A 282 13.72 8.74 2.17
C GLU A 282 12.98 8.59 0.83
N LEU A 283 12.08 7.60 0.72
CA LEU A 283 11.32 7.35 -0.51
C LEU A 283 10.38 8.52 -0.88
N LEU A 284 9.79 9.16 0.13
CA LEU A 284 8.85 10.29 -0.04
C LEU A 284 9.55 11.65 -0.18
N GLY A 285 10.88 11.70 -0.01
CA GLY A 285 11.65 12.96 -0.02
C GLY A 285 11.28 13.89 1.15
N ILE A 286 10.96 13.32 2.33
CA ILE A 286 10.63 14.06 3.54
C ILE A 286 11.91 14.26 4.34
N SER A 287 12.33 15.51 4.50
CA SER A 287 13.43 15.87 5.40
C SER A 287 13.01 15.59 6.86
N GLY A 288 13.89 14.92 7.62
CA GLY A 288 13.68 14.66 9.05
C GLY A 288 13.74 15.91 9.91
#